data_51023944c9cae6fc3af5fe2e265fa5a6
#
_entry.id   51023944c9cae6fc3af5fe2e265fa5a6
#
_cell.length_a   1.000
_cell.length_b   1.000
_cell.length_c   1.000
_cell.angle_alpha   90.00
_cell.angle_beta   90.00
_cell.angle_gamma   90.00
#
_symmetry.space_group_name_H-M   'P 1'
#
loop_
_entity.id
_entity.type
_entity.pdbx_description
1 polymer ?
#
loop_
_entity_poly.entity_id
_entity_poly.type
_entity_poly.pdbx_seq_one_letter_code
_entity_poly.pdbx_strand_id
1 'polypeptide(L)'
;MVSITRADKILRTWRVCCVLGGILDIAECIEGRTSIRVFKPDPVDDEIIDQGLRLANLAPSAGNLQARDFVVVKEVHIRKALSEAAHKQDFVRTAPVVIVCCANLERIQHYGDRGRALYCIQDSAAAAENLILFFRSKGLGTVWVGAFDEKKAADSLHLPPHARPVALIPVGYPAEEGVRRKRLPLEQYVHRDKW
;
A
#
# COMPACT_ATOMS: atom_id res chain seq x y z
N MET A 1 10.67 20.45 -35.54
CA MET A 1 9.88 19.47 -34.77
C MET A 1 10.87 18.55 -34.04
N VAL A 2 11.09 18.75 -32.75
CA VAL A 2 12.00 17.91 -31.94
C VAL A 2 11.18 16.67 -31.54
N SER A 3 11.61 15.51 -32.01
CA SER A 3 10.99 14.24 -31.64
C SER A 3 11.24 13.97 -30.15
N ILE A 4 10.20 13.99 -29.34
CA ILE A 4 10.25 13.62 -27.90
C ILE A 4 10.47 12.12 -27.82
N THR A 5 11.63 11.70 -27.32
CA THR A 5 11.98 10.29 -27.17
C THR A 5 11.12 9.61 -26.09
N ARG A 6 11.02 8.29 -26.18
CA ARG A 6 10.30 7.46 -25.18
C ARG A 6 10.85 7.66 -23.77
N ALA A 7 12.16 7.93 -23.65
CA ALA A 7 12.85 8.27 -22.41
C ALA A 7 12.36 9.61 -21.80
N ASP A 8 12.12 10.62 -22.65
CA ASP A 8 11.62 11.93 -22.19
C ASP A 8 10.17 11.87 -21.68
N LYS A 9 9.36 10.97 -22.22
CA LYS A 9 8.01 10.69 -21.72
C LYS A 9 8.04 10.03 -20.34
N ILE A 10 9.00 9.11 -20.14
CA ILE A 10 9.23 8.40 -18.87
C ILE A 10 9.62 9.39 -17.77
N LEU A 11 10.58 10.25 -18.07
CA LEU A 11 11.05 11.29 -17.15
C LEU A 11 9.95 12.29 -16.76
N ARG A 12 9.00 12.59 -17.63
CA ARG A 12 7.88 13.48 -17.32
C ARG A 12 6.89 12.90 -16.31
N THR A 13 6.62 11.60 -16.36
CA THR A 13 5.64 10.97 -15.44
C THR A 13 6.16 10.86 -13.99
N TRP A 14 7.49 10.79 -13.79
CA TRP A 14 8.11 10.67 -12.47
C TRP A 14 8.84 11.93 -12.00
N ARG A 15 9.39 12.74 -12.93
CA ARG A 15 10.13 13.98 -12.59
C ARG A 15 9.24 15.11 -12.10
N VAL A 16 7.97 15.14 -12.44
CA VAL A 16 7.08 16.24 -12.03
C VAL A 16 6.84 16.27 -10.51
N CYS A 17 6.97 15.12 -9.82
CA CYS A 17 6.85 15.08 -8.36
C CYS A 17 8.03 15.66 -7.57
N CYS A 18 9.26 15.60 -8.11
CA CYS A 18 10.46 15.89 -7.29
C CYS A 18 11.20 17.20 -7.65
N VAL A 19 10.97 17.80 -8.80
CA VAL A 19 11.87 18.86 -9.30
C VAL A 19 11.27 20.28 -9.27
N LEU A 20 9.95 20.45 -9.17
CA LEU A 20 9.32 21.78 -9.22
C LEU A 20 8.43 22.12 -8.02
N GLY A 21 8.50 21.38 -6.90
CA GLY A 21 7.67 21.70 -5.73
C GLY A 21 6.16 21.64 -5.98
N GLY A 22 5.73 21.07 -7.10
CA GLY A 22 4.33 20.86 -7.43
C GLY A 22 3.73 19.75 -6.57
N ILE A 23 2.75 20.09 -5.77
CA ILE A 23 1.92 19.11 -5.04
C ILE A 23 1.07 18.43 -6.11
N LEU A 24 1.22 17.08 -6.27
CA LEU A 24 0.25 16.30 -7.05
C LEU A 24 -1.11 16.44 -6.37
N ASP A 25 -2.13 16.74 -7.14
CA ASP A 25 -3.47 16.67 -6.61
C ASP A 25 -3.89 15.21 -6.36
N ILE A 26 -4.97 15.01 -5.63
CA ILE A 26 -5.43 13.65 -5.27
C ILE A 26 -5.84 12.84 -6.51
N ALA A 27 -6.41 13.47 -7.53
CA ALA A 27 -6.80 12.79 -8.76
C ALA A 27 -5.57 12.30 -9.52
N GLU A 28 -4.52 13.11 -9.62
CA GLU A 28 -3.23 12.72 -10.23
C GLU A 28 -2.58 11.55 -9.48
N CYS A 29 -2.66 11.54 -8.14
CA CYS A 29 -2.16 10.43 -7.33
C CYS A 29 -2.92 9.13 -7.62
N ILE A 30 -4.24 9.19 -7.65
CA ILE A 30 -5.12 8.05 -7.93
C ILE A 30 -4.90 7.54 -9.37
N GLU A 31 -4.91 8.43 -10.34
CA GLU A 31 -4.72 8.09 -11.74
C GLU A 31 -3.33 7.54 -12.03
N GLY A 32 -2.29 8.14 -11.45
CA GLY A 32 -0.90 7.77 -11.66
C GLY A 32 -0.44 6.55 -10.86
N ARG A 33 -1.22 6.09 -9.86
CA ARG A 33 -0.85 4.95 -9.04
C ARG A 33 -0.87 3.64 -9.85
N THR A 34 0.25 2.96 -9.86
CA THR A 34 0.44 1.64 -10.44
C THR A 34 1.17 0.75 -9.43
N SER A 35 1.07 -0.57 -9.61
CA SER A 35 1.83 -1.53 -8.80
C SER A 35 3.28 -1.60 -9.27
N ILE A 36 4.21 -1.28 -8.38
CA ILE A 36 5.66 -1.32 -8.59
C ILE A 36 6.24 -2.54 -7.90
N ARG A 37 7.03 -3.33 -8.63
CA ARG A 37 7.64 -4.58 -8.15
C ARG A 37 9.15 -4.63 -8.29
N VAL A 38 9.75 -3.61 -8.90
CA VAL A 38 11.20 -3.42 -8.95
C VAL A 38 11.53 -2.12 -8.26
N PHE A 39 12.34 -2.19 -7.21
CA PHE A 39 12.70 -1.07 -6.37
C PHE A 39 14.21 -0.80 -6.45
N LYS A 40 14.58 0.48 -6.31
CA LYS A 40 15.97 0.87 -6.06
C LYS A 40 16.36 0.44 -4.63
N PRO A 41 17.64 0.18 -4.39
CA PRO A 41 18.13 -0.19 -3.05
C PRO A 41 18.16 0.97 -2.06
N ASP A 42 17.88 2.19 -2.54
CA ASP A 42 17.93 3.40 -1.73
C ASP A 42 16.97 3.31 -0.54
N PRO A 43 17.40 3.68 0.67
CA PRO A 43 16.55 3.64 1.85
C PRO A 43 15.39 4.66 1.73
N VAL A 44 14.26 4.34 2.29
CA VAL A 44 13.14 5.27 2.47
C VAL A 44 13.30 5.98 3.81
N ASP A 45 13.20 7.30 3.79
CA ASP A 45 13.30 8.14 4.97
C ASP A 45 12.19 7.79 6.00
N ASP A 46 12.58 7.66 7.25
CA ASP A 46 11.69 7.35 8.37
C ASP A 46 10.63 8.43 8.56
N GLU A 47 10.97 9.69 8.33
CA GLU A 47 10.01 10.80 8.44
C GLU A 47 8.87 10.66 7.41
N ILE A 48 9.19 10.21 6.19
CA ILE A 48 8.18 9.96 5.15
C ILE A 48 7.30 8.77 5.56
N ILE A 49 7.87 7.71 6.13
CA ILE A 49 7.12 6.55 6.60
C ILE A 49 6.16 6.96 7.72
N ASP A 50 6.65 7.67 8.72
CA ASP A 50 5.86 8.12 9.86
C ASP A 50 4.75 9.10 9.46
N GLN A 51 5.04 10.02 8.51
CA GLN A 51 4.02 10.90 7.95
C GLN A 51 2.93 10.08 7.24
N GLY A 52 3.32 9.08 6.46
CA GLY A 52 2.40 8.18 5.78
C GLY A 52 1.49 7.42 6.74
N LEU A 53 2.05 6.88 7.82
CA LEU A 53 1.30 6.17 8.85
C LEU A 53 0.31 7.07 9.59
N ARG A 54 0.71 8.31 9.91
CA ARG A 54 -0.20 9.32 10.50
C ARG A 54 -1.38 9.60 9.57
N LEU A 55 -1.13 9.80 8.28
CA LEU A 55 -2.19 10.06 7.29
C LEU A 55 -3.06 8.82 7.03
N ALA A 56 -2.48 7.64 7.01
CA ALA A 56 -3.21 6.39 6.93
C ALA A 56 -4.21 6.25 8.07
N ASN A 57 -3.81 6.66 9.28
CA ASN A 57 -4.69 6.58 10.45
C ASN A 57 -5.86 7.59 10.43
N LEU A 58 -5.86 8.57 9.54
CA LEU A 58 -7.01 9.47 9.31
C LEU A 58 -8.11 8.85 8.45
N ALA A 59 -7.91 7.66 7.89
CA ALA A 59 -8.96 6.95 7.18
C ALA A 59 -10.18 6.70 8.08
N PRO A 60 -11.40 6.75 7.55
CA PRO A 60 -12.60 6.42 8.32
C PRO A 60 -12.51 5.00 8.89
N SER A 61 -13.23 4.76 9.98
CA SER A 61 -13.31 3.44 10.61
C SER A 61 -14.67 3.23 11.26
N ALA A 62 -15.09 1.98 11.37
CA ALA A 62 -16.35 1.62 12.00
C ALA A 62 -16.39 2.13 13.46
N GLY A 63 -17.39 2.97 13.76
CA GLY A 63 -17.52 3.60 15.09
C GLY A 63 -16.30 4.42 15.54
N ASN A 64 -15.44 4.83 14.60
CA ASN A 64 -14.16 5.48 14.89
C ASN A 64 -13.23 4.64 15.79
N LEU A 65 -13.36 3.32 15.76
CA LEU A 65 -12.57 2.40 16.59
C LEU A 65 -11.14 2.18 16.07
N GLN A 66 -10.85 2.57 14.81
CA GLN A 66 -9.51 2.49 14.20
C GLN A 66 -8.92 1.08 14.35
N ALA A 67 -9.75 0.06 14.02
CA ALA A 67 -9.43 -1.35 14.23
C ALA A 67 -8.36 -1.86 13.26
N ARG A 68 -7.20 -1.22 13.28
CA ARG A 68 -6.04 -1.48 12.44
C ARG A 68 -4.73 -1.20 13.15
N ASP A 69 -3.70 -1.94 12.81
CA ASP A 69 -2.32 -1.73 13.23
C ASP A 69 -1.38 -1.83 12.04
N PHE A 70 -0.17 -1.30 12.17
CA PHE A 70 0.84 -1.36 11.14
C PHE A 70 2.15 -1.87 11.73
N VAL A 71 2.83 -2.75 10.99
CA VAL A 71 4.20 -3.15 11.30
C VAL A 71 5.12 -2.67 10.18
N VAL A 72 6.10 -1.84 10.52
CA VAL A 72 7.13 -1.37 9.59
C VAL A 72 8.30 -2.33 9.62
N VAL A 73 8.58 -2.98 8.50
CA VAL A 73 9.61 -4.01 8.39
C VAL A 73 10.74 -3.51 7.49
N LYS A 74 11.90 -3.27 8.10
CA LYS A 74 13.16 -2.92 7.42
C LYS A 74 14.19 -4.04 7.46
N GLU A 75 14.10 -4.92 8.44
CA GLU A 75 15.04 -6.02 8.63
C GLU A 75 14.99 -7.02 7.47
N VAL A 76 16.15 -7.28 6.85
CA VAL A 76 16.27 -8.11 5.65
C VAL A 76 15.77 -9.54 5.89
N HIS A 77 16.08 -10.12 7.05
CA HIS A 77 15.67 -11.48 7.39
C HIS A 77 14.16 -11.59 7.56
N ILE A 78 13.50 -10.57 8.11
CA ILE A 78 12.04 -10.56 8.27
C ILE A 78 11.37 -10.36 6.90
N ARG A 79 11.87 -9.43 6.05
CA ARG A 79 11.36 -9.26 4.69
C ARG A 79 11.49 -10.54 3.86
N LYS A 80 12.57 -11.31 4.07
CA LYS A 80 12.74 -12.63 3.44
C LYS A 80 11.65 -13.60 3.91
N ALA A 81 11.38 -13.68 5.22
CA ALA A 81 10.32 -14.52 5.76
C ALA A 81 8.94 -14.12 5.22
N LEU A 82 8.65 -12.82 5.12
CA LEU A 82 7.42 -12.31 4.51
C LEU A 82 7.32 -12.64 3.01
N SER A 83 8.44 -12.62 2.27
CA SER A 83 8.46 -13.05 0.87
C SER A 83 8.14 -14.54 0.74
N GLU A 84 8.66 -15.39 1.61
CA GLU A 84 8.31 -16.82 1.65
C GLU A 84 6.82 -17.03 1.99
N ALA A 85 6.30 -16.29 2.97
CA ALA A 85 4.86 -16.28 3.27
C ALA A 85 4.03 -15.83 2.07
N ALA A 86 4.53 -14.88 1.29
CA ALA A 86 3.90 -14.34 0.09
C ALA A 86 4.20 -15.16 -1.18
N HIS A 87 4.30 -16.48 -1.07
CA HIS A 87 4.53 -17.40 -2.20
C HIS A 87 5.79 -17.06 -3.03
N LYS A 88 6.86 -16.67 -2.34
CA LYS A 88 8.17 -16.31 -2.94
C LYS A 88 8.10 -15.11 -3.89
N GLN A 89 7.20 -14.16 -3.63
CA GLN A 89 7.17 -12.89 -4.35
C GLN A 89 8.41 -12.06 -3.97
N ASP A 90 9.45 -12.10 -4.81
CA ASP A 90 10.79 -11.59 -4.50
C ASP A 90 10.82 -10.07 -4.22
N PHE A 91 9.93 -9.31 -4.83
CA PHE A 91 9.83 -7.89 -4.58
C PHE A 91 9.43 -7.52 -3.13
N VAL A 92 8.85 -8.46 -2.37
CA VAL A 92 8.62 -8.27 -0.92
C VAL A 92 9.95 -8.26 -0.17
N ARG A 93 10.89 -9.10 -0.56
CA ARG A 93 12.23 -9.17 0.03
C ARG A 93 13.12 -8.00 -0.41
N THR A 94 13.05 -7.62 -1.69
CA THR A 94 13.95 -6.64 -2.29
C THR A 94 13.54 -5.19 -2.05
N ALA A 95 12.27 -4.92 -1.76
CA ALA A 95 11.84 -3.59 -1.33
C ALA A 95 12.61 -3.13 -0.07
N PRO A 96 13.05 -1.88 0.03
CA PRO A 96 13.75 -1.37 1.21
C PRO A 96 12.89 -1.42 2.49
N VAL A 97 11.57 -1.29 2.36
CA VAL A 97 10.62 -1.34 3.47
C VAL A 97 9.38 -2.16 3.05
N VAL A 98 8.82 -2.90 3.99
CA VAL A 98 7.48 -3.50 3.85
C VAL A 98 6.61 -3.01 5.01
N ILE A 99 5.45 -2.44 4.71
CA ILE A 99 4.47 -2.09 5.73
C ILE A 99 3.41 -3.18 5.73
N VAL A 100 3.25 -3.85 6.87
CA VAL A 100 2.23 -4.88 7.06
C VAL A 100 1.02 -4.23 7.70
N CYS A 101 -0.10 -4.22 6.99
CA CYS A 101 -1.38 -3.74 7.51
C CYS A 101 -2.08 -4.89 8.22
N CYS A 102 -2.44 -4.68 9.48
CA CYS A 102 -3.12 -5.66 10.31
C CYS A 102 -4.52 -5.15 10.70
N ALA A 103 -5.51 -6.03 10.62
CA ALA A 103 -6.82 -5.81 11.23
C ALA A 103 -6.71 -6.09 12.74
N ASN A 104 -7.25 -5.21 13.57
CA ASN A 104 -7.27 -5.39 15.03
C ASN A 104 -8.61 -5.96 15.46
N LEU A 105 -8.62 -7.25 15.79
CA LEU A 105 -9.82 -7.98 16.15
C LEU A 105 -10.35 -7.66 17.54
N GLU A 106 -9.52 -7.09 18.41
CA GLU A 106 -9.90 -6.69 19.75
C GLU A 106 -10.60 -5.33 19.73
N ARG A 107 -10.05 -4.32 19.06
CA ARG A 107 -10.68 -2.99 18.97
C ARG A 107 -12.06 -3.03 18.33
N ILE A 108 -12.32 -3.97 17.41
CA ILE A 108 -13.59 -4.09 16.69
C ILE A 108 -14.63 -4.97 17.41
N GLN A 109 -14.27 -5.57 18.53
CA GLN A 109 -15.12 -6.57 19.21
C GLN A 109 -16.54 -6.10 19.53
N HIS A 110 -16.74 -4.77 19.70
CA HIS A 110 -18.06 -4.17 19.93
C HIS A 110 -19.07 -4.52 18.84
N TYR A 111 -18.61 -4.74 17.62
CA TYR A 111 -19.45 -5.10 16.47
C TYR A 111 -19.58 -6.62 16.24
N GLY A 112 -19.16 -7.46 17.19
CA GLY A 112 -19.26 -8.91 17.13
C GLY A 112 -18.62 -9.51 15.88
N ASP A 113 -19.25 -10.58 15.37
CA ASP A 113 -18.71 -11.34 14.23
C ASP A 113 -18.61 -10.52 12.95
N ARG A 114 -19.59 -9.63 12.68
CA ARG A 114 -19.53 -8.75 11.51
C ARG A 114 -18.37 -7.76 11.61
N GLY A 115 -18.09 -7.27 12.80
CA GLY A 115 -16.92 -6.43 13.05
C GLY A 115 -15.62 -7.15 12.69
N ARG A 116 -15.46 -8.36 13.18
CA ARG A 116 -14.26 -9.20 12.98
C ARG A 116 -14.12 -9.71 11.54
N ALA A 117 -15.22 -10.07 10.91
CA ALA A 117 -15.20 -10.64 9.55
C ALA A 117 -15.08 -9.57 8.46
N LEU A 118 -15.57 -8.35 8.69
CA LEU A 118 -15.70 -7.34 7.64
C LEU A 118 -15.14 -5.97 8.03
N TYR A 119 -15.61 -5.36 9.13
CA TYR A 119 -15.33 -3.94 9.41
C TYR A 119 -13.85 -3.66 9.65
N CYS A 120 -13.15 -4.48 10.44
CA CYS A 120 -11.72 -4.29 10.69
C CYS A 120 -10.89 -4.45 9.41
N ILE A 121 -11.33 -5.28 8.47
CA ILE A 121 -10.68 -5.45 7.15
C ILE A 121 -10.90 -4.19 6.31
N GLN A 122 -12.13 -3.65 6.28
CA GLN A 122 -12.43 -2.39 5.61
C GLN A 122 -11.67 -1.22 6.20
N ASP A 123 -11.58 -1.11 7.53
CA ASP A 123 -10.80 -0.09 8.24
C ASP A 123 -9.32 -0.13 7.82
N SER A 124 -8.75 -1.35 7.77
CA SER A 124 -7.36 -1.55 7.37
C SER A 124 -7.14 -1.24 5.88
N ALA A 125 -8.09 -1.63 5.02
CA ALA A 125 -8.02 -1.37 3.59
C ALA A 125 -8.10 0.13 3.26
N ALA A 126 -9.00 0.87 3.92
CA ALA A 126 -9.11 2.31 3.75
C ALA A 126 -7.81 3.03 4.15
N ALA A 127 -7.20 2.61 5.26
CA ALA A 127 -5.93 3.17 5.71
C ALA A 127 -4.76 2.80 4.78
N ALA A 128 -4.72 1.57 4.29
CA ALA A 128 -3.69 1.14 3.33
C ALA A 128 -3.76 1.92 2.01
N GLU A 129 -4.96 2.26 1.51
CA GLU A 129 -5.08 3.08 0.30
C GLU A 129 -4.60 4.52 0.54
N ASN A 130 -4.94 5.16 1.69
CA ASN A 130 -4.38 6.47 2.05
C ASN A 130 -2.84 6.43 2.05
N LEU A 131 -2.26 5.38 2.62
CA LEU A 131 -0.82 5.18 2.68
C LEU A 131 -0.19 5.07 1.29
N ILE A 132 -0.77 4.26 0.41
CA ILE A 132 -0.33 4.05 -0.96
C ILE A 132 -0.37 5.35 -1.77
N LEU A 133 -1.45 6.12 -1.66
CA LEU A 133 -1.61 7.40 -2.35
C LEU A 133 -0.63 8.44 -1.82
N PHE A 134 -0.42 8.49 -0.51
CA PHE A 134 0.59 9.37 0.09
C PHE A 134 1.99 9.03 -0.41
N PHE A 135 2.40 7.75 -0.40
CA PHE A 135 3.71 7.36 -0.92
C PHE A 135 3.86 7.69 -2.41
N ARG A 136 2.79 7.53 -3.19
CA ARG A 136 2.79 7.97 -4.59
C ARG A 136 3.06 9.48 -4.71
N SER A 137 2.46 10.31 -3.86
CA SER A 137 2.69 11.77 -3.85
C SER A 137 4.14 12.15 -3.52
N LYS A 138 4.86 11.25 -2.83
CA LYS A 138 6.29 11.41 -2.50
C LYS A 138 7.23 10.78 -3.54
N GLY A 139 6.72 10.31 -4.68
CA GLY A 139 7.52 9.65 -5.71
C GLY A 139 7.94 8.22 -5.36
N LEU A 140 7.38 7.64 -4.31
CA LEU A 140 7.61 6.25 -3.94
C LEU A 140 6.66 5.31 -4.70
N GLY A 141 7.18 4.14 -5.05
CA GLY A 141 6.43 3.02 -5.59
C GLY A 141 5.94 2.09 -4.50
N THR A 142 4.78 1.50 -4.72
CA THR A 142 4.17 0.50 -3.84
C THR A 142 3.49 -0.58 -4.63
N VAL A 143 3.26 -1.72 -4.00
CA VAL A 143 2.35 -2.76 -4.49
C VAL A 143 1.54 -3.33 -3.34
N TRP A 144 0.26 -3.59 -3.57
CA TRP A 144 -0.59 -4.30 -2.62
C TRP A 144 -0.44 -5.81 -2.80
N VAL A 145 0.01 -6.51 -1.77
CA VAL A 145 0.09 -7.96 -1.73
C VAL A 145 -0.96 -8.48 -0.76
N GLY A 146 -1.98 -9.16 -1.29
CA GLY A 146 -3.03 -9.82 -0.51
C GLY A 146 -2.93 -11.35 -0.55
N ALA A 147 -2.14 -11.89 -1.49
CA ALA A 147 -1.94 -13.33 -1.61
C ALA A 147 -0.71 -13.77 -0.82
N PHE A 148 -0.92 -14.21 0.42
CA PHE A 148 0.11 -14.73 1.31
C PHE A 148 -0.49 -15.67 2.37
N ASP A 149 0.33 -16.49 2.99
CA ASP A 149 0.00 -17.31 4.14
C ASP A 149 -0.03 -16.42 5.40
N GLU A 150 -1.25 -16.10 5.88
CA GLU A 150 -1.46 -15.22 7.03
C GLU A 150 -0.74 -15.74 8.30
N LYS A 151 -0.75 -17.07 8.52
CA LYS A 151 -0.13 -17.66 9.68
C LYS A 151 1.39 -17.50 9.65
N LYS A 152 2.04 -17.82 8.54
CA LYS A 152 3.48 -17.64 8.39
C LYS A 152 3.89 -16.17 8.53
N ALA A 153 3.12 -15.24 7.98
CA ALA A 153 3.37 -13.81 8.14
C ALA A 153 3.24 -13.39 9.60
N ALA A 154 2.18 -13.81 10.29
CA ALA A 154 1.98 -13.53 11.71
C ALA A 154 3.09 -14.11 12.58
N ASP A 155 3.48 -15.36 12.36
CA ASP A 155 4.57 -16.04 13.10
C ASP A 155 5.91 -15.31 12.90
N SER A 156 6.23 -14.88 11.66
CA SER A 156 7.49 -14.17 11.36
C SER A 156 7.58 -12.77 11.99
N LEU A 157 6.44 -12.17 12.30
CA LEU A 157 6.34 -10.86 12.93
C LEU A 157 6.02 -10.94 14.43
N HIS A 158 5.86 -12.12 14.99
CA HIS A 158 5.41 -12.35 16.37
C HIS A 158 4.12 -11.56 16.70
N LEU A 159 3.15 -11.56 15.76
CA LEU A 159 1.91 -10.84 15.97
C LEU A 159 1.11 -11.45 17.11
N PRO A 160 0.49 -10.60 17.95
CA PRO A 160 -0.44 -11.10 18.97
C PRO A 160 -1.72 -11.65 18.31
N PRO A 161 -2.48 -12.54 18.96
CA PRO A 161 -3.65 -13.21 18.40
C PRO A 161 -4.75 -12.28 17.86
N HIS A 162 -4.81 -11.05 18.36
CA HIS A 162 -5.78 -10.05 17.93
C HIS A 162 -5.33 -9.24 16.69
N ALA A 163 -4.08 -9.34 16.28
CA ALA A 163 -3.55 -8.64 15.10
C ALA A 163 -3.48 -9.60 13.90
N ARG A 164 -4.41 -9.47 12.97
CA ARG A 164 -4.50 -10.28 11.76
C ARG A 164 -3.85 -9.54 10.58
N PRO A 165 -2.78 -10.04 9.96
CA PRO A 165 -2.19 -9.40 8.80
C PRO A 165 -3.13 -9.56 7.60
N VAL A 166 -3.48 -8.45 6.93
CA VAL A 166 -4.44 -8.43 5.81
C VAL A 166 -3.85 -7.93 4.50
N ALA A 167 -2.72 -7.21 4.57
CA ALA A 167 -1.98 -6.78 3.38
C ALA A 167 -0.50 -6.55 3.72
N LEU A 168 0.37 -6.88 2.75
CA LEU A 168 1.77 -6.46 2.76
C LEU A 168 1.93 -5.37 1.69
N ILE A 169 2.54 -4.24 2.08
CA ILE A 169 2.78 -3.10 1.18
C ILE A 169 4.29 -2.87 1.08
N PRO A 170 4.98 -3.51 0.14
CA PRO A 170 6.35 -3.16 -0.23
C PRO A 170 6.42 -1.70 -0.71
N VAL A 171 7.42 -0.95 -0.21
CA VAL A 171 7.60 0.48 -0.45
C VAL A 171 9.06 0.75 -0.80
N GLY A 172 9.30 1.59 -1.80
CA GLY A 172 10.63 2.03 -2.18
C GLY A 172 10.62 2.95 -3.39
N TYR A 173 11.76 3.50 -3.74
CA TYR A 173 11.89 4.25 -4.98
C TYR A 173 11.78 3.30 -6.18
N PRO A 174 10.91 3.60 -7.18
CA PRO A 174 10.70 2.70 -8.30
C PRO A 174 11.94 2.60 -9.20
N ALA A 175 12.29 1.38 -9.61
CA ALA A 175 13.31 1.09 -10.62
C ALA A 175 12.69 0.61 -11.93
N GLU A 176 11.36 0.63 -12.02
CA GLU A 176 10.59 0.29 -13.23
C GLU A 176 9.48 1.30 -13.48
N GLU A 177 8.94 1.30 -14.69
CA GLU A 177 7.66 1.93 -14.98
C GLU A 177 6.52 1.00 -14.62
N GLY A 178 5.58 1.50 -13.84
CA GLY A 178 4.38 0.75 -13.53
C GLY A 178 3.46 0.58 -14.74
N VAL A 179 2.94 -0.61 -14.93
CA VAL A 179 2.02 -0.90 -16.03
C VAL A 179 0.59 -0.54 -15.64
N ARG A 180 0.01 0.41 -16.37
CA ARG A 180 -1.41 0.76 -16.20
C ARG A 180 -2.28 -0.30 -16.86
N ARG A 181 -3.05 -1.02 -16.04
CA ARG A 181 -4.01 -2.01 -16.55
C ARG A 181 -5.32 -1.32 -16.94
N LYS A 182 -5.95 -1.82 -18.02
CA LYS A 182 -7.28 -1.39 -18.44
C LYS A 182 -8.29 -1.56 -17.29
N ARG A 183 -9.16 -0.59 -17.13
CA ARG A 183 -10.30 -0.65 -16.20
C ARG A 183 -11.58 -0.99 -16.97
N LEU A 184 -12.54 -1.55 -16.26
CA LEU A 184 -13.88 -1.73 -16.81
C LEU A 184 -14.49 -0.36 -17.13
N PRO A 185 -15.28 -0.24 -18.19
CA PRO A 185 -16.05 0.97 -18.46
C PRO A 185 -17.13 1.17 -17.37
N LEU A 186 -17.46 2.44 -17.11
CA LEU A 186 -18.31 2.84 -15.99
C LEU A 186 -19.65 2.11 -15.95
N GLU A 187 -20.22 1.86 -17.11
CA GLU A 187 -21.53 1.24 -17.32
C GLU A 187 -21.59 -0.22 -16.85
N GLN A 188 -20.43 -0.86 -16.69
CA GLN A 188 -20.37 -2.27 -16.26
C GLN A 188 -20.40 -2.44 -14.73
N TYR A 189 -20.20 -1.38 -13.95
CA TYR A 189 -20.12 -1.49 -12.49
C TYR A 189 -20.86 -0.37 -11.74
N VAL A 190 -21.49 0.55 -12.46
CA VAL A 190 -22.33 1.59 -11.85
C VAL A 190 -23.77 1.39 -12.25
N HIS A 191 -24.60 1.14 -11.25
CA HIS A 191 -26.05 1.03 -11.36
C HIS A 191 -26.67 2.24 -10.64
N ARG A 192 -27.78 2.77 -11.17
CA ARG A 192 -28.45 3.94 -10.60
C ARG A 192 -29.80 3.50 -10.02
N ASP A 193 -30.02 3.86 -8.75
CA ASP A 193 -31.21 3.56 -7.95
C ASP A 193 -31.40 2.06 -7.66
N LYS A 194 -31.27 1.22 -8.66
CA LYS A 194 -31.40 -0.25 -8.56
C LYS A 194 -30.26 -0.93 -9.31
N TRP A 195 -30.03 -2.20 -8.95
CA TRP A 195 -29.09 -3.06 -9.68
C TRP A 195 -29.63 -3.37 -11.06
#